data_50873abd1f4beb03145abef71ca6eb73
#
_entry.id   50873abd1f4beb03145abef71ca6eb73
#
_cell.length_a   1.000
_cell.length_b   1.000
_cell.length_c   1.000
_cell.angle_alpha   90.00
_cell.angle_beta   90.00
_cell.angle_gamma   90.00
#
_symmetry.space_group_name_H-M   'P 1'
#
loop_
_entity.id
_entity.type
_entity.pdbx_description
1 polymer ?
#
loop_
_entity_poly.entity_id
_entity_poly.type
_entity_poly.pdbx_seq_one_letter_code
_entity_poly.pdbx_strand_id
1 'polypeptide(L)'
;INYLYGMNTMFLSEEAQVNRNVDLTLAVNIRRQLVEKQKQLQAYVQAYDRTDRKLQALNDYANRRYEDIQNSIFNNGGDNYLRILRNFSMNYKEAKTSVTEKYKPVPGMMSQWDVRIIFILFGIIIFWGLISIFLNLFTIHIVITQLMKHGMFENRKESFMAKRPCLIMAMTVVTFAFILGIIRMAVTQNFVIMASQLLVEYSWLVGVILVSILLRVDNDKIKNTFRIYSPLMLVGFIVIVFRIILIPNGLVNLIFPPVLLLCALWQWNVIGRKHNQVLRTDKTYAFISLAVFGVSTIFAWTGFTLLAVQFIIWWTMQLTCVLTITCC
;
A
#
# COMPACT_ATOMS: atom_id res chain seq x y z
N ILE A 1 38.43 -13.36 -49.78
CA ILE A 1 39.51 -12.38 -49.70
C ILE A 1 40.82 -13.04 -50.00
N ASN A 2 41.23 -14.08 -49.30
CA ASN A 2 42.51 -14.79 -49.54
C ASN A 2 42.64 -15.34 -50.96
N TYR A 3 41.55 -15.82 -51.57
CA TYR A 3 41.53 -16.25 -52.95
C TYR A 3 41.79 -15.11 -53.94
N LEU A 4 41.12 -13.95 -53.69
CA LEU A 4 41.33 -12.77 -54.57
C LEU A 4 42.74 -12.17 -54.42
N TYR A 5 43.33 -12.25 -53.22
CA TYR A 5 44.77 -11.86 -53.09
C TYR A 5 45.75 -12.80 -53.74
N GLY A 6 45.46 -14.08 -53.76
CA GLY A 6 46.33 -15.10 -54.34
C GLY A 6 46.30 -15.22 -55.90
N MET A 7 45.34 -14.54 -56.55
CA MET A 7 45.24 -14.51 -58.00
C MET A 7 46.45 -13.80 -58.62
N ASN A 8 47.15 -14.49 -59.51
CA ASN A 8 48.28 -13.93 -60.24
C ASN A 8 47.80 -12.91 -61.28
N THR A 9 48.12 -11.63 -61.09
CA THR A 9 47.65 -10.51 -61.91
C THR A 9 48.30 -10.46 -63.32
N MET A 10 49.41 -11.16 -63.54
CA MET A 10 50.13 -11.13 -64.78
C MET A 10 49.33 -11.70 -65.98
N PHE A 11 48.35 -12.52 -65.74
CA PHE A 11 47.53 -13.19 -66.77
C PHE A 11 46.15 -12.66 -66.96
N LEU A 12 45.79 -11.58 -66.25
CA LEU A 12 44.47 -10.99 -66.28
C LEU A 12 44.42 -9.79 -67.25
N SER A 13 43.35 -9.72 -68.05
CA SER A 13 43.06 -8.51 -68.82
C SER A 13 42.89 -7.30 -67.91
N GLU A 14 43.10 -6.08 -68.45
CA GLU A 14 42.95 -4.79 -67.66
C GLU A 14 41.61 -4.69 -67.03
N GLU A 15 40.52 -5.05 -67.69
CA GLU A 15 39.15 -5.06 -67.18
C GLU A 15 38.94 -6.06 -66.01
N ALA A 16 39.54 -7.24 -66.11
CA ALA A 16 39.52 -8.24 -65.07
C ALA A 16 40.33 -7.83 -63.83
N GLN A 17 41.39 -7.04 -64.00
CA GLN A 17 42.16 -6.49 -62.90
C GLN A 17 41.36 -5.39 -62.14
N VAL A 18 40.64 -4.53 -62.87
CA VAL A 18 39.77 -3.52 -62.26
C VAL A 18 38.64 -4.18 -61.48
N ASN A 19 37.95 -5.14 -62.08
CA ASN A 19 36.85 -5.87 -61.40
C ASN A 19 37.34 -6.59 -60.13
N ARG A 20 38.50 -7.26 -60.20
CA ARG A 20 39.11 -7.87 -59.02
C ARG A 20 39.41 -6.87 -57.91
N ASN A 21 39.91 -5.69 -58.24
CA ASN A 21 40.22 -4.67 -57.26
C ASN A 21 38.93 -4.08 -56.61
N VAL A 22 37.86 -3.92 -57.39
CA VAL A 22 36.55 -3.52 -56.90
C VAL A 22 35.98 -4.59 -55.95
N ASP A 23 36.01 -5.86 -56.34
CA ASP A 23 35.53 -6.96 -55.53
C ASP A 23 36.36 -7.11 -54.25
N LEU A 24 37.68 -6.91 -54.32
CA LEU A 24 38.55 -6.95 -53.14
C LEU A 24 38.29 -5.82 -52.18
N THR A 25 38.09 -4.61 -52.67
CA THR A 25 37.70 -3.44 -51.82
C THR A 25 36.33 -3.64 -51.16
N LEU A 26 35.37 -4.16 -51.97
CA LEU A 26 34.04 -4.46 -51.42
C LEU A 26 34.12 -5.55 -50.34
N ALA A 27 34.82 -6.63 -50.58
CA ALA A 27 34.99 -7.74 -49.63
C ALA A 27 35.70 -7.28 -48.33
N VAL A 28 36.73 -6.42 -48.45
CA VAL A 28 37.40 -5.82 -47.26
C VAL A 28 36.46 -4.91 -46.46
N ASN A 29 35.67 -4.09 -47.15
CA ASN A 29 34.70 -3.21 -46.48
C ASN A 29 33.62 -4.02 -45.78
N ILE A 30 33.05 -5.04 -46.41
CA ILE A 30 32.06 -5.93 -45.80
C ILE A 30 32.66 -6.64 -44.57
N ARG A 31 33.89 -7.17 -44.69
CA ARG A 31 34.57 -7.79 -43.56
C ARG A 31 34.73 -6.82 -42.41
N ARG A 32 35.13 -5.58 -42.66
CA ARG A 32 35.30 -4.53 -41.63
C ARG A 32 33.98 -4.25 -40.92
N GLN A 33 32.91 -4.08 -41.69
CA GLN A 33 31.56 -3.86 -41.13
C GLN A 33 31.08 -5.05 -40.29
N LEU A 34 31.31 -6.30 -40.75
CA LEU A 34 30.96 -7.51 -40.04
C LEU A 34 31.71 -7.63 -38.70
N VAL A 35 33.02 -7.36 -38.70
CA VAL A 35 33.84 -7.38 -37.47
C VAL A 35 33.36 -6.30 -36.48
N GLU A 36 33.02 -5.13 -36.96
CA GLU A 36 32.49 -4.06 -36.12
C GLU A 36 31.13 -4.41 -35.53
N LYS A 37 30.22 -4.97 -36.34
CA LYS A 37 28.93 -5.50 -35.87
C LYS A 37 29.11 -6.63 -34.86
N GLN A 38 30.04 -7.56 -35.11
CA GLN A 38 30.34 -8.63 -34.17
C GLN A 38 30.83 -8.08 -32.81
N LYS A 39 31.70 -7.05 -32.83
CA LYS A 39 32.18 -6.40 -31.61
C LYS A 39 31.04 -5.72 -30.84
N GLN A 40 30.16 -5.03 -31.55
CA GLN A 40 28.95 -4.40 -30.93
C GLN A 40 28.05 -5.47 -30.31
N LEU A 41 27.76 -6.56 -31.00
CA LEU A 41 26.94 -7.66 -30.49
C LEU A 41 27.56 -8.30 -29.24
N GLN A 42 28.88 -8.53 -29.23
CA GLN A 42 29.58 -9.05 -28.07
C GLN A 42 29.47 -8.10 -26.86
N ALA A 43 29.57 -6.78 -27.10
CA ALA A 43 29.36 -5.78 -26.04
C ALA A 43 27.94 -5.81 -25.46
N TYR A 44 26.91 -5.96 -26.33
CA TYR A 44 25.54 -6.11 -25.89
C TYR A 44 25.30 -7.37 -25.07
N VAL A 45 25.84 -8.53 -25.54
CA VAL A 45 25.76 -9.79 -24.79
C VAL A 45 26.40 -9.65 -23.43
N GLN A 46 27.57 -9.05 -23.31
CA GLN A 46 28.23 -8.83 -22.04
C GLN A 46 27.41 -7.88 -21.11
N ALA A 47 26.79 -6.84 -21.67
CA ALA A 47 25.93 -5.94 -20.92
C ALA A 47 24.68 -6.68 -20.41
N TYR A 48 24.11 -7.54 -21.23
CA TYR A 48 22.95 -8.37 -20.89
C TYR A 48 23.29 -9.35 -19.75
N ASP A 49 24.40 -10.07 -19.87
CA ASP A 49 24.88 -11.00 -18.82
C ASP A 49 25.15 -10.29 -17.49
N ARG A 50 25.72 -9.08 -17.53
CA ARG A 50 25.91 -8.28 -16.32
C ARG A 50 24.59 -7.87 -15.67
N THR A 51 23.59 -7.53 -16.48
CA THR A 51 22.27 -7.14 -16.00
C THR A 51 21.55 -8.34 -15.41
N ASP A 52 21.61 -9.50 -16.09
CA ASP A 52 21.01 -10.74 -15.65
C ASP A 52 21.58 -11.20 -14.30
N ARG A 53 22.91 -11.19 -14.15
CA ARG A 53 23.57 -11.49 -12.86
C ARG A 53 23.15 -10.56 -11.74
N LYS A 54 22.98 -9.24 -12.02
CA LYS A 54 22.47 -8.29 -11.03
C LYS A 54 21.03 -8.58 -10.65
N LEU A 55 20.22 -8.96 -11.61
CA LEU A 55 18.81 -9.30 -11.39
C LEU A 55 18.67 -10.58 -10.56
N GLN A 56 19.48 -11.60 -10.85
CA GLN A 56 19.55 -12.82 -10.06
C GLN A 56 20.00 -12.54 -8.62
N ALA A 57 21.08 -11.76 -8.45
CA ALA A 57 21.54 -11.38 -7.11
C ALA A 57 20.50 -10.59 -6.32
N LEU A 58 19.74 -9.71 -6.98
CA LEU A 58 18.66 -8.97 -6.36
C LEU A 58 17.49 -9.88 -5.98
N ASN A 59 17.14 -10.83 -6.83
CA ASN A 59 16.11 -11.82 -6.56
C ASN A 59 16.48 -12.73 -5.39
N ASP A 60 17.72 -13.21 -5.33
CA ASP A 60 18.23 -14.01 -4.21
C ASP A 60 18.25 -13.22 -2.91
N TYR A 61 18.63 -11.95 -2.96
CA TYR A 61 18.53 -11.04 -1.80
C TYR A 61 17.09 -10.85 -1.34
N ALA A 62 16.16 -10.64 -2.28
CA ALA A 62 14.74 -10.48 -1.97
C ALA A 62 14.16 -11.75 -1.33
N ASN A 63 14.48 -12.93 -1.86
CA ASN A 63 14.03 -14.21 -1.32
C ASN A 63 14.57 -14.46 0.10
N ARG A 64 15.87 -14.24 0.33
CA ARG A 64 16.46 -14.34 1.67
C ARG A 64 15.79 -13.39 2.66
N ARG A 65 15.56 -12.14 2.25
CA ARG A 65 14.86 -11.17 3.09
C ARG A 65 13.43 -11.56 3.37
N TYR A 66 12.74 -12.14 2.40
CA TYR A 66 11.40 -12.66 2.59
C TYR A 66 11.37 -13.81 3.61
N GLU A 67 12.31 -14.76 3.50
CA GLU A 67 12.47 -15.85 4.45
C GLU A 67 12.82 -15.34 5.86
N ASP A 68 13.74 -14.37 5.98
CA ASP A 68 14.09 -13.74 7.25
C ASP A 68 12.88 -13.06 7.90
N ILE A 69 12.07 -12.36 7.11
CA ILE A 69 10.85 -11.71 7.59
C ILE A 69 9.82 -12.75 8.04
N GLN A 70 9.59 -13.81 7.26
CA GLN A 70 8.70 -14.89 7.65
C GLN A 70 9.16 -15.56 8.93
N ASN A 71 10.44 -15.92 9.04
CA ASN A 71 11.01 -16.51 10.23
C ASN A 71 10.90 -15.57 11.44
N SER A 72 11.08 -14.26 11.26
CA SER A 72 10.92 -13.29 12.34
C SER A 72 9.47 -13.14 12.81
N ILE A 73 8.50 -13.33 11.90
CA ILE A 73 7.07 -13.25 12.24
C ILE A 73 6.63 -14.48 13.05
N PHE A 74 7.07 -15.68 12.66
CA PHE A 74 6.56 -16.94 13.22
C PHE A 74 7.46 -17.56 14.28
N ASN A 75 8.80 -17.46 14.14
CA ASN A 75 9.75 -18.18 15.00
C ASN A 75 10.46 -17.29 16.03
N ASN A 76 10.70 -16.02 15.72
CA ASN A 76 11.36 -15.08 16.63
C ASN A 76 10.31 -14.15 17.24
N GLY A 77 9.60 -14.64 18.25
CA GLY A 77 8.88 -13.75 19.16
C GLY A 77 9.87 -12.76 19.79
N GLY A 78 9.53 -11.48 19.77
CA GLY A 78 10.28 -10.47 20.51
C GLY A 78 10.20 -10.71 22.03
N ASP A 79 10.84 -9.86 22.80
CA ASP A 79 10.69 -9.86 24.25
C ASP A 79 9.22 -9.72 24.67
N ASN A 80 8.79 -10.44 25.70
CA ASN A 80 7.46 -10.28 26.27
C ASN A 80 7.23 -8.82 26.66
N TYR A 81 6.01 -8.32 26.42
CA TYR A 81 5.68 -6.92 26.67
C TYR A 81 5.99 -6.46 28.11
N LEU A 82 5.83 -7.33 29.09
CA LEU A 82 6.21 -7.07 30.50
C LEU A 82 7.71 -6.80 30.65
N ARG A 83 8.57 -7.49 29.88
CA ARG A 83 10.01 -7.26 29.86
C ARG A 83 10.36 -5.94 29.18
N ILE A 84 9.64 -5.62 28.09
CA ILE A 84 9.76 -4.33 27.40
C ILE A 84 9.39 -3.17 28.32
N LEU A 85 8.32 -3.31 29.12
CA LEU A 85 7.92 -2.31 30.11
C LEU A 85 8.95 -2.15 31.24
N ARG A 86 9.52 -3.26 31.73
CA ARG A 86 10.54 -3.22 32.77
C ARG A 86 11.78 -2.42 32.34
N ASN A 87 12.12 -2.50 31.05
CA ASN A 87 13.26 -1.79 30.45
C ASN A 87 12.82 -0.60 29.58
N PHE A 88 11.68 0.03 29.90
CA PHE A 88 11.05 1.05 29.08
C PHE A 88 11.98 2.19 28.68
N SER A 89 12.78 2.71 29.63
CA SER A 89 13.71 3.82 29.37
C SER A 89 14.77 3.47 28.31
N MET A 90 15.30 2.24 28.36
CA MET A 90 16.30 1.74 27.44
C MET A 90 15.69 1.50 26.05
N ASN A 91 14.58 0.78 26.01
CA ASN A 91 13.85 0.46 24.77
C ASN A 91 13.34 1.73 24.07
N TYR A 92 12.90 2.74 24.82
CA TYR A 92 12.48 4.02 24.26
C TYR A 92 13.66 4.81 23.65
N LYS A 93 14.80 4.84 24.34
CA LYS A 93 16.02 5.48 23.80
C LYS A 93 16.49 4.79 22.51
N GLU A 94 16.52 3.48 22.51
CA GLU A 94 16.92 2.66 21.36
C GLU A 94 15.97 2.84 20.17
N ALA A 95 14.68 2.81 20.42
CA ALA A 95 13.65 3.09 19.41
C ALA A 95 13.76 4.53 18.87
N LYS A 96 13.97 5.52 19.74
CA LYS A 96 14.17 6.92 19.34
C LYS A 96 15.44 7.09 18.49
N THR A 97 16.55 6.46 18.87
CA THR A 97 17.82 6.52 18.12
C THR A 97 17.64 5.88 16.74
N SER A 98 17.04 4.71 16.68
CA SER A 98 16.76 3.98 15.44
C SER A 98 15.86 4.80 14.48
N VAL A 99 14.82 5.45 14.99
CA VAL A 99 13.99 6.37 14.20
C VAL A 99 14.77 7.57 13.72
N THR A 100 15.56 8.21 14.63
CA THR A 100 16.33 9.39 14.30
C THR A 100 17.40 9.09 13.24
N GLU A 101 18.06 7.94 13.33
CA GLU A 101 19.05 7.51 12.33
C GLU A 101 18.41 7.21 10.98
N LYS A 102 17.24 6.56 10.98
CA LYS A 102 16.51 6.22 9.76
C LYS A 102 16.06 7.46 8.98
N TYR A 103 15.68 8.51 9.70
CA TYR A 103 15.18 9.76 9.10
C TYR A 103 16.23 10.88 9.04
N LYS A 104 17.51 10.59 9.34
CA LYS A 104 18.58 11.55 9.13
C LYS A 104 18.71 11.89 7.64
N PRO A 105 18.64 13.18 7.26
CA PRO A 105 18.89 13.58 5.89
C PRO A 105 20.35 13.28 5.53
N VAL A 106 20.56 12.44 4.52
CA VAL A 106 21.89 12.17 3.95
C VAL A 106 22.19 13.30 2.96
N PRO A 107 23.24 14.11 3.18
CA PRO A 107 23.59 15.19 2.26
C PRO A 107 23.94 14.60 0.88
N GLY A 108 23.22 15.03 -0.18
CA GLY A 108 23.45 14.64 -1.56
C GLY A 108 22.60 13.50 -2.12
N MET A 109 21.86 12.77 -1.31
CA MET A 109 20.83 11.83 -1.75
C MET A 109 19.49 12.23 -1.16
N MET A 110 18.46 12.44 -2.00
CA MET A 110 17.08 12.44 -1.53
C MET A 110 16.77 11.03 -1.02
N SER A 111 17.01 10.79 0.26
CA SER A 111 16.61 9.55 0.91
C SER A 111 15.11 9.38 0.74
N GLN A 112 14.65 8.20 0.31
CA GLN A 112 13.23 7.88 0.16
C GLN A 112 12.43 8.05 1.47
N TRP A 113 13.12 8.25 2.58
CA TRP A 113 12.59 8.35 3.95
C TRP A 113 12.92 9.69 4.62
N ASP A 114 13.13 10.75 3.86
CA ASP A 114 13.35 12.09 4.42
C ASP A 114 12.07 12.56 5.15
N VAL A 115 12.24 13.07 6.37
CA VAL A 115 11.15 13.64 7.19
C VAL A 115 10.35 14.69 6.40
N ARG A 116 10.99 15.46 5.53
CA ARG A 116 10.35 16.44 4.66
C ARG A 116 9.32 15.80 3.73
N ILE A 117 9.64 14.63 3.16
CA ILE A 117 8.74 13.89 2.26
C ILE A 117 7.50 13.42 3.02
N ILE A 118 7.68 12.96 4.27
CA ILE A 118 6.57 12.54 5.12
C ILE A 118 5.65 13.72 5.43
N PHE A 119 6.20 14.90 5.79
CA PHE A 119 5.38 16.10 6.02
C PHE A 119 4.66 16.57 4.76
N ILE A 120 5.31 16.54 3.60
CA ILE A 120 4.70 16.85 2.31
C ILE A 120 3.56 15.88 2.02
N LEU A 121 3.77 14.57 2.23
CA LEU A 121 2.75 13.54 2.05
C LEU A 121 1.53 13.81 2.94
N PHE A 122 1.75 14.08 4.24
CA PHE A 122 0.68 14.44 5.17
C PHE A 122 -0.06 15.70 4.74
N GLY A 123 0.67 16.73 4.30
CA GLY A 123 0.08 17.95 3.76
C GLY A 123 -0.81 17.68 2.54
N ILE A 124 -0.34 16.86 1.62
CA ILE A 124 -1.10 16.44 0.44
C ILE A 124 -2.35 15.66 0.85
N ILE A 125 -2.25 14.71 1.77
CA ILE A 125 -3.38 13.90 2.24
C ILE A 125 -4.45 14.79 2.89
N ILE A 126 -4.04 15.70 3.78
CA ILE A 126 -4.96 16.64 4.44
C ILE A 126 -5.62 17.56 3.42
N PHE A 127 -4.86 18.15 2.51
CA PHE A 127 -5.36 19.04 1.46
C PHE A 127 -6.41 18.35 0.57
N TRP A 128 -6.09 17.17 0.07
CA TRP A 128 -7.02 16.41 -0.78
C TRP A 128 -8.22 15.86 0.01
N GLY A 129 -8.02 15.52 1.29
CA GLY A 129 -9.12 15.17 2.19
C GLY A 129 -10.10 16.32 2.36
N LEU A 130 -9.61 17.53 2.60
CA LEU A 130 -10.46 18.73 2.72
C LEU A 130 -11.19 19.05 1.40
N ILE A 131 -10.50 18.96 0.27
CA ILE A 131 -11.14 19.14 -1.06
C ILE A 131 -12.24 18.10 -1.27
N SER A 132 -11.97 16.84 -0.94
CA SER A 132 -12.96 15.76 -1.06
C SER A 132 -14.21 16.05 -0.21
N ILE A 133 -14.03 16.48 1.04
CA ILE A 133 -15.15 16.85 1.93
C ILE A 133 -15.93 18.02 1.33
N PHE A 134 -15.25 19.08 0.92
CA PHE A 134 -15.90 20.26 0.34
C PHE A 134 -16.69 19.93 -0.92
N LEU A 135 -16.09 19.18 -1.84
CA LEU A 135 -16.71 18.77 -3.10
C LEU A 135 -17.96 17.93 -2.86
N ASN A 136 -17.91 17.01 -1.91
CA ASN A 136 -19.07 16.17 -1.58
C ASN A 136 -20.17 16.92 -0.85
N LEU A 137 -19.83 17.84 0.04
CA LEU A 137 -20.82 18.73 0.68
C LEU A 137 -21.52 19.60 -0.36
N PHE A 138 -20.78 20.17 -1.31
CA PHE A 138 -21.31 20.98 -2.40
C PHE A 138 -22.23 20.16 -3.32
N THR A 139 -21.77 18.97 -3.74
CA THR A 139 -22.56 18.07 -4.60
C THR A 139 -23.85 17.66 -3.92
N ILE A 140 -23.82 17.25 -2.65
CA ILE A 140 -25.01 16.85 -1.90
C ILE A 140 -25.94 18.04 -1.70
N HIS A 141 -25.41 19.25 -1.46
CA HIS A 141 -26.22 20.46 -1.35
C HIS A 141 -26.97 20.74 -2.65
N ILE A 142 -26.30 20.69 -3.79
CA ILE A 142 -26.92 20.88 -5.11
C ILE A 142 -27.96 19.81 -5.38
N VAL A 143 -27.62 18.52 -5.19
CA VAL A 143 -28.52 17.40 -5.44
C VAL A 143 -29.77 17.52 -4.56
N ILE A 144 -29.63 17.83 -3.26
CA ILE A 144 -30.77 18.03 -2.35
C ILE A 144 -31.63 19.19 -2.84
N THR A 145 -31.02 20.32 -3.19
CA THR A 145 -31.76 21.52 -3.61
C THR A 145 -32.52 21.28 -4.94
N GLN A 146 -31.90 20.58 -5.88
CA GLN A 146 -32.53 20.25 -7.16
C GLN A 146 -33.65 19.20 -7.00
N LEU A 147 -33.41 18.14 -6.23
CA LEU A 147 -34.39 17.08 -5.99
C LEU A 147 -35.59 17.60 -5.18
N MET A 148 -35.38 18.51 -4.25
CA MET A 148 -36.49 19.16 -3.53
C MET A 148 -37.33 20.07 -4.44
N LYS A 149 -36.73 20.72 -5.44
CA LYS A 149 -37.46 21.53 -6.42
C LYS A 149 -38.36 20.69 -7.36
N HIS A 150 -37.98 19.42 -7.61
CA HIS A 150 -38.73 18.53 -8.49
C HIS A 150 -39.77 17.64 -7.78
N GLY A 151 -40.00 17.83 -6.48
CA GLY A 151 -41.08 17.14 -5.72
C GLY A 151 -40.94 15.61 -5.62
N MET A 152 -39.84 15.03 -6.14
CA MET A 152 -39.68 13.58 -6.24
C MET A 152 -39.44 12.87 -4.90
N PHE A 153 -39.21 13.58 -3.79
CA PHE A 153 -38.76 13.01 -2.52
C PHE A 153 -39.57 13.44 -1.28
N GLU A 154 -40.76 13.97 -1.44
CA GLU A 154 -41.53 14.46 -0.30
C GLU A 154 -41.79 13.37 0.77
N ASN A 155 -42.09 12.12 0.33
CA ASN A 155 -42.33 10.97 1.21
C ASN A 155 -41.07 10.31 1.78
N ARG A 156 -39.86 10.68 1.35
CA ARG A 156 -38.60 10.07 1.81
C ARG A 156 -37.61 11.08 2.40
N LYS A 157 -38.04 12.31 2.62
CA LYS A 157 -37.20 13.41 3.11
C LYS A 157 -36.59 13.11 4.48
N GLU A 158 -37.37 12.57 5.41
CA GLU A 158 -36.89 12.20 6.75
C GLU A 158 -35.87 11.07 6.71
N SER A 159 -36.10 10.05 5.90
CA SER A 159 -35.17 8.93 5.70
C SER A 159 -33.84 9.37 5.10
N PHE A 160 -33.87 10.29 4.13
CA PHE A 160 -32.67 10.83 3.52
C PHE A 160 -31.87 11.72 4.48
N MET A 161 -32.56 12.56 5.26
CA MET A 161 -31.91 13.42 6.28
C MET A 161 -31.21 12.59 7.36
N ALA A 162 -31.79 11.48 7.80
CA ALA A 162 -31.15 10.58 8.78
C ALA A 162 -29.88 9.89 8.20
N LYS A 163 -29.88 9.55 6.90
CA LYS A 163 -28.74 8.90 6.21
C LYS A 163 -27.67 9.88 5.74
N ARG A 164 -27.98 11.17 5.68
CA ARG A 164 -27.09 12.21 5.12
C ARG A 164 -25.66 12.19 5.67
N PRO A 165 -25.39 12.13 6.99
CA PRO A 165 -24.03 12.18 7.50
C PRO A 165 -23.22 10.93 7.07
N CYS A 166 -23.84 9.76 7.08
CA CYS A 166 -23.19 8.52 6.64
C CYS A 166 -22.92 8.53 5.12
N LEU A 167 -23.84 9.08 4.33
CA LEU A 167 -23.68 9.25 2.89
C LEU A 167 -22.53 10.20 2.57
N ILE A 168 -22.42 11.34 3.24
CA ILE A 168 -21.31 12.28 3.08
C ILE A 168 -19.98 11.61 3.39
N MET A 169 -19.89 10.87 4.49
CA MET A 169 -18.67 10.14 4.84
C MET A 169 -18.31 9.09 3.79
N ALA A 170 -19.27 8.29 3.33
CA ALA A 170 -19.04 7.27 2.32
C ALA A 170 -18.54 7.89 1.00
N MET A 171 -19.21 8.93 0.51
CA MET A 171 -18.80 9.64 -0.71
C MET A 171 -17.41 10.28 -0.56
N THR A 172 -17.12 10.88 0.59
CA THR A 172 -15.81 11.49 0.88
C THR A 172 -14.70 10.45 0.83
N VAL A 173 -14.90 9.28 1.45
CA VAL A 173 -13.91 8.21 1.47
C VAL A 173 -13.68 7.64 0.06
N VAL A 174 -14.74 7.41 -0.71
CA VAL A 174 -14.64 6.91 -2.10
C VAL A 174 -13.94 7.94 -3.00
N THR A 175 -14.33 9.21 -2.91
CA THR A 175 -13.70 10.29 -3.68
C THR A 175 -12.23 10.44 -3.33
N PHE A 176 -11.90 10.37 -2.04
CA PHE A 176 -10.52 10.40 -1.56
C PHE A 176 -9.69 9.23 -2.11
N ALA A 177 -10.22 8.02 -2.07
CA ALA A 177 -9.56 6.83 -2.64
C ALA A 177 -9.31 6.99 -4.15
N PHE A 178 -10.30 7.52 -4.88
CA PHE A 178 -10.18 7.77 -6.31
C PHE A 178 -9.11 8.82 -6.63
N ILE A 179 -9.09 9.94 -5.91
CA ILE A 179 -8.06 10.99 -6.05
C ILE A 179 -6.67 10.45 -5.77
N LEU A 180 -6.50 9.67 -4.68
CA LEU A 180 -5.22 9.01 -4.37
C LEU A 180 -4.79 8.05 -5.47
N GLY A 181 -5.73 7.32 -6.07
CA GLY A 181 -5.46 6.44 -7.22
C GLY A 181 -4.91 7.20 -8.43
N ILE A 182 -5.47 8.37 -8.73
CA ILE A 182 -4.98 9.25 -9.82
C ILE A 182 -3.58 9.80 -9.49
N ILE A 183 -3.38 10.30 -8.27
CA ILE A 183 -2.08 10.82 -7.82
C ILE A 183 -1.00 9.74 -7.93
N ARG A 184 -1.32 8.50 -7.57
CA ARG A 184 -0.42 7.36 -7.69
C ARG A 184 0.06 7.11 -9.12
N MET A 185 -0.78 7.35 -10.14
CA MET A 185 -0.39 7.20 -11.54
C MET A 185 0.61 8.29 -11.99
N ALA A 186 0.58 9.46 -11.35
CA ALA A 186 1.43 10.60 -11.68
C ALA A 186 2.78 10.59 -10.95
N VAL A 187 2.93 9.82 -9.87
CA VAL A 187 4.10 9.84 -8.99
C VAL A 187 4.93 8.57 -9.17
N THR A 188 6.23 8.72 -9.38
CA THR A 188 7.18 7.62 -9.55
C THR A 188 7.93 7.23 -8.27
N GLN A 189 7.74 7.96 -7.18
CA GLN A 189 8.47 7.75 -5.92
C GLN A 189 7.89 6.56 -5.16
N ASN A 190 8.72 5.54 -4.90
CA ASN A 190 8.30 4.27 -4.28
C ASN A 190 7.61 4.43 -2.93
N PHE A 191 8.06 5.37 -2.08
CA PHE A 191 7.43 5.62 -0.79
C PHE A 191 6.00 6.14 -0.93
N VAL A 192 5.76 7.12 -1.81
CA VAL A 192 4.44 7.69 -2.06
C VAL A 192 3.50 6.63 -2.67
N ILE A 193 4.03 5.79 -3.58
CA ILE A 193 3.26 4.67 -4.16
C ILE A 193 2.82 3.70 -3.07
N MET A 194 3.73 3.28 -2.18
CA MET A 194 3.41 2.36 -1.08
C MET A 194 2.41 2.98 -0.10
N ALA A 195 2.65 4.21 0.35
CA ALA A 195 1.78 4.90 1.30
C ALA A 195 0.39 5.15 0.73
N SER A 196 0.29 5.61 -0.52
CA SER A 196 -0.99 5.82 -1.19
C SER A 196 -1.75 4.51 -1.39
N GLN A 197 -1.07 3.40 -1.70
CA GLN A 197 -1.70 2.09 -1.81
C GLN A 197 -2.35 1.67 -0.49
N LEU A 198 -1.61 1.75 0.62
CA LEU A 198 -2.13 1.39 1.94
C LEU A 198 -3.32 2.28 2.35
N LEU A 199 -3.27 3.56 2.03
CA LEU A 199 -4.39 4.49 2.29
C LEU A 199 -5.61 4.19 1.41
N VAL A 200 -5.42 3.80 0.16
CA VAL A 200 -6.51 3.36 -0.73
C VAL A 200 -7.15 2.07 -0.20
N GLU A 201 -6.35 1.08 0.22
CA GLU A 201 -6.85 -0.16 0.83
C GLU A 201 -7.68 0.13 2.09
N TYR A 202 -7.22 1.04 2.95
CA TYR A 202 -7.97 1.49 4.11
C TYR A 202 -9.26 2.22 3.75
N SER A 203 -9.19 3.14 2.79
CA SER A 203 -10.36 3.87 2.32
C SER A 203 -11.39 2.91 1.74
N TRP A 204 -10.95 1.86 1.06
CA TRP A 204 -11.83 0.81 0.55
C TRP A 204 -12.52 0.05 1.69
N LEU A 205 -11.80 -0.34 2.74
CA LEU A 205 -12.37 -0.95 3.93
C LEU A 205 -13.46 -0.06 4.56
N VAL A 206 -13.14 1.21 4.81
CA VAL A 206 -14.09 2.16 5.42
C VAL A 206 -15.28 2.42 4.50
N GLY A 207 -15.03 2.57 3.20
CA GLY A 207 -16.05 2.77 2.18
C GLY A 207 -17.05 1.61 2.13
N VAL A 208 -16.57 0.38 2.11
CA VAL A 208 -17.42 -0.82 2.14
C VAL A 208 -18.26 -0.91 3.41
N ILE A 209 -17.67 -0.62 4.57
CA ILE A 209 -18.42 -0.58 5.85
C ILE A 209 -19.53 0.47 5.78
N LEU A 210 -19.23 1.69 5.34
CA LEU A 210 -20.21 2.78 5.27
C LEU A 210 -21.32 2.49 4.25
N VAL A 211 -20.98 2.00 3.06
CA VAL A 211 -21.97 1.61 2.03
C VAL A 211 -22.83 0.46 2.53
N SER A 212 -22.23 -0.54 3.19
CA SER A 212 -22.98 -1.65 3.79
C SER A 212 -23.98 -1.15 4.84
N ILE A 213 -23.59 -0.21 5.69
CA ILE A 213 -24.52 0.41 6.67
C ILE A 213 -25.65 1.14 5.96
N LEU A 214 -25.34 1.93 4.92
CA LEU A 214 -26.36 2.69 4.17
C LEU A 214 -27.40 1.80 3.48
N LEU A 215 -26.99 0.66 2.94
CA LEU A 215 -27.85 -0.24 2.18
C LEU A 215 -28.69 -1.16 3.08
N ARG A 216 -28.08 -1.69 4.16
CA ARG A 216 -28.70 -2.74 4.97
C ARG A 216 -29.43 -2.25 6.22
N VAL A 217 -29.13 -1.04 6.69
CA VAL A 217 -29.58 -0.58 8.02
C VAL A 217 -30.69 0.44 7.89
N ASP A 218 -31.72 0.27 8.72
CA ASP A 218 -32.80 1.25 8.87
C ASP A 218 -32.30 2.53 9.55
N ASN A 219 -32.99 3.64 9.30
CA ASN A 219 -32.57 4.97 9.75
C ASN A 219 -32.25 5.07 11.23
N ASP A 220 -33.06 4.45 12.08
CA ASP A 220 -32.94 4.53 13.55
C ASP A 220 -31.75 3.74 14.10
N LYS A 221 -31.24 2.78 13.29
CA LYS A 221 -30.18 1.86 13.69
C LYS A 221 -28.80 2.26 13.20
N ILE A 222 -28.70 3.22 12.27
CA ILE A 222 -27.43 3.61 11.61
C ILE A 222 -26.37 4.01 12.63
N LYS A 223 -26.73 4.87 13.59
CA LYS A 223 -25.79 5.36 14.62
C LYS A 223 -25.24 4.22 15.49
N ASN A 224 -26.08 3.27 15.84
CA ASN A 224 -25.69 2.13 16.67
C ASN A 224 -24.79 1.16 15.87
N THR A 225 -25.13 0.89 14.61
CA THR A 225 -24.33 0.04 13.73
C THR A 225 -22.96 0.67 13.43
N PHE A 226 -22.93 1.98 13.13
CA PHE A 226 -21.66 2.71 12.95
C PHE A 226 -20.76 2.61 14.18
N ARG A 227 -21.34 2.72 15.37
CA ARG A 227 -20.59 2.60 16.63
C ARG A 227 -19.96 1.22 16.83
N ILE A 228 -20.57 0.17 16.31
CA ILE A 228 -20.03 -1.21 16.39
C ILE A 228 -18.79 -1.36 15.51
N TYR A 229 -18.79 -0.76 14.32
CA TYR A 229 -17.64 -0.83 13.40
C TYR A 229 -16.55 0.20 13.68
N SER A 230 -16.82 1.22 14.51
CA SER A 230 -15.89 2.30 14.85
C SER A 230 -14.56 1.81 15.43
N PRO A 231 -14.49 0.86 16.38
CA PRO A 231 -13.21 0.36 16.87
C PRO A 231 -12.40 -0.35 15.77
N LEU A 232 -13.06 -1.10 14.90
CA LEU A 232 -12.40 -1.78 13.79
C LEU A 232 -11.79 -0.80 12.79
N MET A 233 -12.52 0.26 12.44
CA MET A 233 -11.99 1.33 11.59
C MET A 233 -10.79 2.02 12.23
N LEU A 234 -10.83 2.28 13.54
CA LEU A 234 -9.70 2.88 14.25
C LEU A 234 -8.49 1.95 14.28
N VAL A 235 -8.67 0.67 14.57
CA VAL A 235 -7.57 -0.32 14.56
C VAL A 235 -6.96 -0.43 13.16
N GLY A 236 -7.79 -0.49 12.11
CA GLY A 236 -7.32 -0.49 10.73
C GLY A 236 -6.49 0.77 10.40
N PHE A 237 -6.94 1.93 10.85
CA PHE A 237 -6.18 3.18 10.69
C PHE A 237 -4.82 3.14 11.40
N ILE A 238 -4.80 2.70 12.66
CA ILE A 238 -3.57 2.59 13.44
C ILE A 238 -2.58 1.62 12.78
N VAL A 239 -3.04 0.46 12.33
CA VAL A 239 -2.20 -0.53 11.64
C VAL A 239 -1.57 0.07 10.39
N ILE A 240 -2.33 0.84 9.61
CA ILE A 240 -1.82 1.46 8.39
C ILE A 240 -0.85 2.60 8.69
N VAL A 241 -1.16 3.45 9.67
CA VAL A 241 -0.23 4.50 10.12
C VAL A 241 1.09 3.89 10.58
N PHE A 242 1.06 2.80 11.35
CA PHE A 242 2.28 2.10 11.74
C PHE A 242 3.03 1.53 10.54
N ARG A 243 2.33 0.97 9.57
CA ARG A 243 2.95 0.46 8.35
C ARG A 243 3.64 1.54 7.51
N ILE A 244 3.05 2.73 7.45
CA ILE A 244 3.59 3.86 6.68
C ILE A 244 4.76 4.54 7.40
N ILE A 245 4.63 4.80 8.70
CA ILE A 245 5.54 5.69 9.44
C ILE A 245 6.59 4.94 10.24
N LEU A 246 6.19 3.85 10.90
CA LEU A 246 6.95 3.29 12.01
C LEU A 246 7.52 1.92 11.70
N ILE A 247 8.37 1.79 10.77
CA ILE A 247 9.00 0.51 10.46
C ILE A 247 10.29 0.15 11.26
N PRO A 248 10.70 0.79 12.35
CA PRO A 248 11.53 0.10 13.31
C PRO A 248 10.63 -0.74 14.23
N ASN A 249 10.83 -2.04 14.21
CA ASN A 249 10.08 -3.02 15.02
C ASN A 249 10.00 -2.66 16.52
N GLY A 250 11.00 -1.95 17.07
CA GLY A 250 11.04 -1.56 18.47
C GLY A 250 9.90 -0.62 18.91
N LEU A 251 9.51 0.37 18.11
CA LEU A 251 8.40 1.27 18.43
C LEU A 251 7.03 0.60 18.30
N VAL A 252 6.87 -0.27 17.31
CA VAL A 252 5.65 -1.05 17.15
C VAL A 252 5.43 -1.95 18.36
N ASN A 253 6.47 -2.63 18.83
CA ASN A 253 6.42 -3.51 20.00
C ASN A 253 6.09 -2.76 21.30
N LEU A 254 6.43 -1.47 21.38
CA LEU A 254 6.16 -0.66 22.56
C LEU A 254 4.73 -0.09 22.56
N ILE A 255 4.25 0.41 21.42
CA ILE A 255 2.99 1.20 21.34
C ILE A 255 1.80 0.29 20.98
N PHE A 256 2.00 -0.71 20.13
CA PHE A 256 0.91 -1.50 19.57
C PHE A 256 0.15 -2.35 20.61
N PRO A 257 0.81 -3.08 21.54
CA PRO A 257 0.12 -3.93 22.51
C PRO A 257 -0.86 -3.17 23.43
N PRO A 258 -0.52 -2.01 24.04
CA PRO A 258 -1.46 -1.27 24.85
C PRO A 258 -2.59 -0.63 24.02
N VAL A 259 -2.31 -0.16 22.82
CA VAL A 259 -3.33 0.40 21.92
C VAL A 259 -4.34 -0.67 21.54
N LEU A 260 -3.86 -1.87 21.22
CA LEU A 260 -4.73 -3.00 20.86
C LEU A 260 -5.61 -3.43 22.03
N LEU A 261 -5.05 -3.46 23.25
CA LEU A 261 -5.82 -3.74 24.47
C LEU A 261 -6.93 -2.69 24.68
N LEU A 262 -6.62 -1.41 24.54
CA LEU A 262 -7.62 -0.33 24.64
C LEU A 262 -8.72 -0.47 23.59
N CYS A 263 -8.37 -0.85 22.36
CA CYS A 263 -9.36 -1.08 21.31
C CYS A 263 -10.23 -2.33 21.59
N ALA A 264 -9.65 -3.38 22.14
CA ALA A 264 -10.40 -4.57 22.56
C ALA A 264 -11.38 -4.25 23.71
N LEU A 265 -10.95 -3.49 24.73
CA LEU A 265 -11.80 -3.03 25.81
C LEU A 265 -12.91 -2.09 25.30
N TRP A 266 -12.60 -1.22 24.35
CA TRP A 266 -13.61 -0.37 23.74
C TRP A 266 -14.65 -1.20 22.97
N GLN A 267 -14.22 -2.15 22.16
CA GLN A 267 -15.12 -3.06 21.47
C GLN A 267 -16.01 -3.85 22.45
N TRP A 268 -15.43 -4.36 23.53
CA TRP A 268 -16.16 -5.03 24.60
C TRP A 268 -17.26 -4.12 25.20
N ASN A 269 -16.91 -2.88 25.53
CA ASN A 269 -17.84 -1.91 26.09
C ASN A 269 -18.97 -1.55 25.07
N VAL A 270 -18.63 -1.47 23.79
CA VAL A 270 -19.62 -1.20 22.73
C VAL A 270 -20.60 -2.36 22.60
N ILE A 271 -20.13 -3.61 22.66
CA ILE A 271 -20.97 -4.82 22.57
C ILE A 271 -21.82 -4.98 23.86
N GLY A 272 -21.25 -4.71 25.04
CA GLY A 272 -21.91 -4.84 26.34
C GLY A 272 -23.05 -3.86 26.56
N ARG A 273 -23.06 -2.71 25.88
CA ARG A 273 -24.20 -1.80 25.91
C ARG A 273 -25.37 -2.46 25.17
N LYS A 274 -26.51 -2.68 25.86
CA LYS A 274 -27.73 -3.28 25.32
C LYS A 274 -28.23 -2.54 24.07
N HIS A 275 -27.66 -2.88 22.89
CA HIS A 275 -28.15 -2.39 21.60
C HIS A 275 -29.21 -3.36 21.06
N ASN A 276 -30.44 -3.26 21.55
CA ASN A 276 -31.57 -4.03 21.03
C ASN A 276 -31.93 -3.66 19.57
N GLN A 277 -31.28 -2.66 19.00
CA GLN A 277 -31.60 -2.08 17.69
C GLN A 277 -30.55 -2.36 16.63
N VAL A 278 -29.73 -3.37 16.77
CA VAL A 278 -28.70 -3.72 15.79
C VAL A 278 -29.04 -5.03 15.09
N LEU A 279 -28.71 -5.15 13.81
CA LEU A 279 -28.87 -6.38 13.05
C LEU A 279 -28.10 -7.54 13.70
N ARG A 280 -28.70 -8.71 13.76
CA ARG A 280 -28.09 -9.90 14.37
C ARG A 280 -26.76 -10.26 13.72
N THR A 281 -26.66 -10.10 12.41
CA THR A 281 -25.43 -10.31 11.63
C THR A 281 -24.30 -9.37 12.05
N ASP A 282 -24.57 -8.07 12.21
CA ASP A 282 -23.56 -7.08 12.61
C ASP A 282 -23.08 -7.33 14.06
N LYS A 283 -23.98 -7.81 14.91
CA LYS A 283 -23.60 -8.23 16.27
C LYS A 283 -22.67 -9.44 16.25
N THR A 284 -22.92 -10.41 15.38
CA THR A 284 -22.04 -11.57 15.21
C THR A 284 -20.66 -11.14 14.71
N TYR A 285 -20.58 -10.26 13.71
CA TYR A 285 -19.30 -9.74 13.23
C TYR A 285 -18.55 -8.94 14.31
N ALA A 286 -19.26 -8.21 15.15
CA ALA A 286 -18.67 -7.51 16.29
C ALA A 286 -18.06 -8.47 17.32
N PHE A 287 -18.72 -9.59 17.61
CA PHE A 287 -18.20 -10.62 18.51
C PHE A 287 -16.95 -11.31 17.93
N ILE A 288 -16.98 -11.65 16.64
CA ILE A 288 -15.80 -12.23 15.97
C ILE A 288 -14.65 -11.23 15.96
N SER A 289 -14.91 -9.93 15.68
CA SER A 289 -13.90 -8.89 15.76
C SER A 289 -13.32 -8.75 17.15
N LEU A 290 -14.14 -8.85 18.21
CA LEU A 290 -13.68 -8.85 19.59
C LEU A 290 -12.78 -10.05 19.89
N ALA A 291 -13.16 -11.26 19.43
CA ALA A 291 -12.35 -12.46 19.59
C ALA A 291 -10.98 -12.30 18.89
N VAL A 292 -10.97 -11.76 17.66
CA VAL A 292 -9.74 -11.47 16.91
C VAL A 292 -8.87 -10.45 17.65
N PHE A 293 -9.45 -9.36 18.18
CA PHE A 293 -8.70 -8.37 18.96
C PHE A 293 -8.13 -8.99 20.24
N GLY A 294 -8.90 -9.85 20.94
CA GLY A 294 -8.44 -10.55 22.12
C GLY A 294 -7.24 -11.45 21.83
N VAL A 295 -7.34 -12.30 20.81
CA VAL A 295 -6.26 -13.20 20.39
C VAL A 295 -5.04 -12.39 19.93
N SER A 296 -5.24 -11.34 19.13
CA SER A 296 -4.15 -10.46 18.69
C SER A 296 -3.48 -9.74 19.86
N THR A 297 -4.25 -9.34 20.89
CA THR A 297 -3.70 -8.75 22.10
C THR A 297 -2.79 -9.74 22.83
N ILE A 298 -3.21 -10.99 22.97
CA ILE A 298 -2.40 -12.04 23.59
C ILE A 298 -1.10 -12.24 22.81
N PHE A 299 -1.16 -12.35 21.48
CA PHE A 299 0.05 -12.46 20.65
C PHE A 299 0.97 -11.25 20.78
N ALA A 300 0.41 -10.04 20.79
CA ALA A 300 1.21 -8.83 20.97
C ALA A 300 1.90 -8.78 22.36
N TRP A 301 1.23 -9.23 23.41
CA TRP A 301 1.79 -9.26 24.77
C TRP A 301 2.84 -10.35 24.97
N THR A 302 2.73 -11.46 24.26
CA THR A 302 3.75 -12.53 24.27
C THR A 302 5.00 -12.21 23.43
N GLY A 303 5.01 -11.07 22.72
CA GLY A 303 6.13 -10.61 21.91
C GLY A 303 5.97 -10.83 20.40
N PHE A 304 4.87 -11.48 19.96
CA PHE A 304 4.58 -11.71 18.56
C PHE A 304 3.75 -10.57 17.94
N THR A 305 4.22 -9.33 18.08
CA THR A 305 3.50 -8.13 17.60
C THR A 305 3.25 -8.13 16.10
N LEU A 306 4.20 -8.59 15.28
CA LEU A 306 4.03 -8.70 13.84
C LEU A 306 2.93 -9.71 13.46
N LEU A 307 2.86 -10.83 14.15
CA LEU A 307 1.80 -11.82 13.97
C LEU A 307 0.43 -11.24 14.36
N ALA A 308 0.36 -10.50 15.47
CA ALA A 308 -0.86 -9.83 15.90
C ALA A 308 -1.37 -8.82 14.84
N VAL A 309 -0.48 -8.01 14.27
CA VAL A 309 -0.79 -7.07 13.18
C VAL A 309 -1.31 -7.82 11.96
N GLN A 310 -0.62 -8.90 11.56
CA GLN A 310 -1.01 -9.69 10.39
C GLN A 310 -2.39 -10.34 10.57
N PHE A 311 -2.69 -10.81 11.79
CA PHE A 311 -3.98 -11.41 12.12
C PHE A 311 -5.13 -10.40 12.02
N ILE A 312 -4.90 -9.16 12.44
CA ILE A 312 -5.88 -8.07 12.28
C ILE A 312 -6.08 -7.71 10.81
N ILE A 313 -5.00 -7.61 10.02
CA ILE A 313 -5.10 -7.33 8.58
C ILE A 313 -5.90 -8.43 7.89
N TRP A 314 -5.60 -9.68 8.19
CA TRP A 314 -6.34 -10.81 7.65
C TRP A 314 -7.84 -10.72 7.98
N TRP A 315 -8.19 -10.46 9.23
CA TRP A 315 -9.59 -10.32 9.64
C TRP A 315 -10.29 -9.14 8.96
N THR A 316 -9.62 -7.98 8.87
CA THR A 316 -10.21 -6.81 8.20
C THR A 316 -10.48 -7.06 6.72
N MET A 317 -9.60 -7.78 6.02
CA MET A 317 -9.80 -8.20 4.64
C MET A 317 -10.98 -9.17 4.50
N GLN A 318 -11.07 -10.18 5.36
CA GLN A 318 -12.19 -11.14 5.36
C GLN A 318 -13.52 -10.43 5.60
N LEU A 319 -13.58 -9.55 6.58
CA LEU A 319 -14.78 -8.78 6.86
C LEU A 319 -15.17 -7.88 5.68
N THR A 320 -14.22 -7.24 5.02
CA THR A 320 -14.48 -6.43 3.83
C THR A 320 -15.08 -7.27 2.70
N CYS A 321 -14.55 -8.46 2.43
CA CYS A 321 -15.10 -9.39 1.45
C CYS A 321 -16.53 -9.81 1.80
N VAL A 322 -16.77 -10.21 3.05
CA VAL A 322 -18.12 -10.63 3.51
C VAL A 322 -19.11 -9.48 3.41
N LEU A 323 -18.74 -8.27 3.83
CA LEU A 323 -19.62 -7.10 3.72
C LEU A 323 -19.89 -6.71 2.26
N THR A 324 -18.92 -6.85 1.36
CA THR A 324 -19.12 -6.63 -0.07
C THR A 324 -20.12 -7.61 -0.65
N ILE A 325 -19.96 -8.92 -0.36
CA ILE A 325 -20.88 -9.95 -0.81
C ILE A 325 -22.30 -9.73 -0.26
N THR A 326 -22.43 -9.29 0.99
CA THR A 326 -23.74 -9.02 1.59
C THR A 326 -24.40 -7.75 1.06
N CYS A 327 -23.67 -6.88 0.36
CA CYS A 327 -24.20 -5.70 -0.30
C CYS A 327 -24.62 -5.95 -1.75
N CYS A 328 -24.03 -6.95 -2.41
CA CYS A 328 -24.42 -7.39 -3.75
C CYS A 328 -25.62 -8.32 -3.72
#